data_3a724c0b71767004ef5a9d9960201d75
#
_entry.id   3a724c0b71767004ef5a9d9960201d75
#
_cell.length_a   1.000
_cell.length_b   1.000
_cell.length_c   1.000
_cell.angle_alpha   90.00
_cell.angle_beta   90.00
_cell.angle_gamma   90.00
#
_symmetry.space_group_name_H-M   'P 1'
#
loop_
_entity.id
_entity.type
_entity.pdbx_description
1 polymer ?
#
loop_
_entity_poly.entity_id
_entity_poly.type
_entity_poly.pdbx_seq_one_letter_code
_entity_poly.pdbx_strand_id
1 'polypeptide(L)'
;MSDKNFWQRIKERNADALDPIDRISEVLFGLIMVLSFTGSISVVSDGRAEISELLWAALGCNLAWGIIDAVFYLMSTIFSRGHGLSVLKKLKLTKDKETSRNLLKDEMPLFMSAILKPEEIDNLNERLVELESLPTKKIISSVDFRAAFLIFLLVFSCTFPVALPF
;
A
#
# COMPACT_ATOMS: atom_id res chain seq x y z
N MET A 1 19.38 -7.03 22.46
CA MET A 1 17.98 -6.65 22.19
C MET A 1 17.50 -7.57 21.08
N SER A 2 16.48 -8.40 21.30
CA SER A 2 16.19 -9.54 20.41
C SER A 2 15.72 -9.05 19.03
N ASP A 3 16.35 -9.55 17.94
CA ASP A 3 16.02 -9.28 16.52
C ASP A 3 14.53 -9.52 16.21
N LYS A 4 13.90 -10.46 16.93
CA LYS A 4 12.47 -10.74 16.82
C LYS A 4 11.61 -9.51 17.13
N ASN A 5 11.99 -8.67 18.10
CA ASN A 5 11.25 -7.49 18.50
C ASN A 5 11.43 -6.32 17.50
N PHE A 6 12.57 -6.25 16.82
CA PHE A 6 12.81 -5.25 15.77
C PHE A 6 11.93 -5.54 14.54
N TRP A 7 11.94 -6.78 14.05
CA TRP A 7 11.12 -7.18 12.91
C TRP A 7 9.62 -7.18 13.20
N GLN A 8 9.20 -7.48 14.45
CA GLN A 8 7.80 -7.32 14.84
C GLN A 8 7.37 -5.86 14.81
N ARG A 9 8.15 -4.92 15.32
CA ARG A 9 7.82 -3.48 15.28
C ARG A 9 7.77 -2.92 13.86
N ILE A 10 8.68 -3.34 12.96
CA ILE A 10 8.60 -2.96 11.54
C ILE A 10 7.34 -3.54 10.91
N LYS A 11 7.00 -4.78 11.22
CA LYS A 11 5.80 -5.43 10.70
C LYS A 11 4.50 -4.78 11.19
N GLU A 12 4.44 -4.42 12.46
CA GLU A 12 3.31 -3.72 13.07
C GLU A 12 3.15 -2.32 12.47
N ARG A 13 4.23 -1.58 12.31
CA ARG A 13 4.21 -0.24 11.71
C ARG A 13 3.85 -0.21 10.22
N ASN A 14 4.24 -1.25 9.47
CA ASN A 14 3.85 -1.38 8.06
C ASN A 14 2.44 -1.99 7.89
N ALA A 15 1.91 -2.71 8.89
CA ALA A 15 0.56 -3.24 8.85
C ALA A 15 -0.50 -2.17 9.15
N ASP A 16 -0.14 -1.13 9.90
CA ASP A 16 -1.03 -0.02 10.25
C ASP A 16 -1.02 1.13 9.22
N ALA A 17 -0.07 1.11 8.29
CA ALA A 17 0.16 2.23 7.39
C ALA A 17 -0.23 1.91 5.94
N LEU A 18 -1.50 1.73 5.69
CA LEU A 18 -2.07 2.36 4.50
C LEU A 18 -1.95 3.86 4.76
N ASP A 19 -1.12 4.53 3.95
CA ASP A 19 -1.01 5.98 4.02
C ASP A 19 -2.43 6.57 4.03
N PRO A 20 -2.80 7.45 4.97
CA PRO A 20 -4.12 8.08 5.01
C PRO A 20 -4.50 8.71 3.67
N ILE A 21 -3.52 9.16 2.90
CA ILE A 21 -3.71 9.74 1.56
C ILE A 21 -4.19 8.68 0.57
N ASP A 22 -3.60 7.48 0.59
CA ASP A 22 -4.02 6.38 -0.29
C ASP A 22 -5.47 5.99 -0.01
N ARG A 23 -5.87 5.87 1.26
CA ARG A 23 -7.26 5.57 1.66
C ARG A 23 -8.25 6.64 1.19
N ILE A 24 -7.88 7.92 1.37
CA ILE A 24 -8.73 9.04 0.94
C ILE A 24 -8.85 9.03 -0.59
N SER A 25 -7.77 8.77 -1.31
CA SER A 25 -7.76 8.68 -2.77
C SER A 25 -8.69 7.58 -3.28
N GLU A 26 -8.63 6.39 -2.69
CA GLU A 26 -9.49 5.26 -3.05
C GLU A 26 -10.98 5.60 -2.86
N VAL A 27 -11.33 6.20 -1.72
CA VAL A 27 -12.71 6.65 -1.45
C VAL A 27 -13.14 7.73 -2.44
N LEU A 28 -12.27 8.72 -2.73
CA LEU A 28 -12.57 9.78 -3.68
C LEU A 28 -12.79 9.24 -5.09
N PHE A 29 -11.98 8.31 -5.56
CA PHE A 29 -12.15 7.67 -6.87
C PHE A 29 -13.50 6.95 -6.97
N GLY A 30 -13.86 6.17 -5.94
CA GLY A 30 -15.15 5.50 -5.88
C GLY A 30 -16.33 6.51 -5.91
N LEU A 31 -16.25 7.59 -5.14
CA LEU A 31 -17.27 8.63 -5.11
C LEU A 31 -17.38 9.38 -6.44
N ILE A 32 -16.26 9.77 -7.06
CA ILE A 32 -16.24 10.44 -8.37
C ILE A 32 -16.91 9.57 -9.43
N MET A 33 -16.61 8.27 -9.41
CA MET A 33 -17.18 7.31 -10.35
C MET A 33 -18.70 7.23 -10.19
N VAL A 34 -19.21 7.04 -8.97
CA VAL A 34 -20.65 6.99 -8.72
C VAL A 34 -21.33 8.31 -9.08
N LEU A 35 -20.74 9.46 -8.72
CA LEU A 35 -21.25 10.77 -9.09
C LEU A 35 -21.28 10.97 -10.62
N SER A 36 -20.30 10.46 -11.34
CA SER A 36 -20.28 10.51 -12.81
C SER A 36 -21.45 9.71 -13.42
N PHE A 37 -21.71 8.51 -12.89
CA PHE A 37 -22.86 7.71 -13.31
C PHE A 37 -24.18 8.36 -12.95
N THR A 38 -24.37 8.80 -11.70
CA THR A 38 -25.61 9.45 -11.25
C THR A 38 -25.86 10.79 -11.95
N GLY A 39 -24.80 11.56 -12.23
CA GLY A 39 -24.87 12.77 -13.03
C GLY A 39 -25.32 12.51 -14.47
N SER A 40 -24.85 11.42 -15.08
CA SER A 40 -25.27 11.00 -16.41
C SER A 40 -26.75 10.57 -16.44
N ILE A 41 -27.23 9.89 -15.40
CA ILE A 41 -28.64 9.51 -15.23
C ILE A 41 -29.54 10.75 -15.21
N SER A 42 -29.15 11.76 -14.44
CA SER A 42 -29.95 12.99 -14.27
C SER A 42 -30.18 13.76 -15.59
N VAL A 43 -29.30 13.56 -16.59
CA VAL A 43 -29.36 14.25 -17.89
C VAL A 43 -30.13 13.45 -18.95
N VAL A 44 -30.17 12.11 -18.84
CA VAL A 44 -30.58 11.23 -19.95
C VAL A 44 -31.94 10.56 -19.71
N SER A 45 -32.40 10.40 -18.45
CA SER A 45 -33.53 9.48 -18.21
C SER A 45 -34.84 10.13 -17.83
N ASP A 46 -35.86 9.81 -18.62
CA ASP A 46 -37.28 10.00 -18.28
C ASP A 46 -37.93 8.70 -17.70
N GLY A 47 -37.15 7.61 -17.49
CA GLY A 47 -37.68 6.31 -17.11
C GLY A 47 -37.01 5.60 -15.95
N ARG A 48 -37.81 5.01 -14.99
CA ARG A 48 -37.32 4.25 -13.83
C ARG A 48 -36.51 3.00 -14.19
N ALA A 49 -36.76 2.37 -15.35
CA ALA A 49 -36.04 1.19 -15.81
C ALA A 49 -34.57 1.53 -16.12
N GLU A 50 -34.33 2.65 -16.78
CA GLU A 50 -32.99 3.12 -17.14
C GLU A 50 -32.17 3.49 -15.90
N ILE A 51 -32.80 4.08 -14.87
CA ILE A 51 -32.17 4.39 -13.58
C ILE A 51 -31.67 3.11 -12.90
N SER A 52 -32.48 2.06 -12.87
CA SER A 52 -32.12 0.77 -12.28
C SER A 52 -30.91 0.13 -12.98
N GLU A 53 -30.90 0.11 -14.32
CA GLU A 53 -29.79 -0.44 -15.10
C GLU A 53 -28.48 0.31 -14.85
N LEU A 54 -28.54 1.64 -14.77
CA LEU A 54 -27.37 2.46 -14.50
C LEU A 54 -26.85 2.32 -13.06
N LEU A 55 -27.73 2.12 -12.07
CA LEU A 55 -27.32 1.81 -10.71
C LEU A 55 -26.63 0.45 -10.61
N TRP A 56 -27.14 -0.57 -11.31
CA TRP A 56 -26.47 -1.87 -11.38
C TRP A 56 -25.11 -1.79 -12.07
N ALA A 57 -25.01 -0.99 -13.13
CA ALA A 57 -23.74 -0.74 -13.81
C ALA A 57 -22.73 -0.04 -12.88
N ALA A 58 -23.16 0.98 -12.12
CA ALA A 58 -22.33 1.68 -11.14
C ALA A 58 -21.84 0.75 -10.02
N LEU A 59 -22.73 -0.11 -9.48
CA LEU A 59 -22.35 -1.10 -8.47
C LEU A 59 -21.35 -2.12 -9.03
N GLY A 60 -21.56 -2.61 -10.26
CA GLY A 60 -20.63 -3.54 -10.91
C GLY A 60 -19.27 -2.93 -11.16
N CYS A 61 -19.23 -1.67 -11.58
CA CYS A 61 -17.99 -0.93 -11.77
C CYS A 61 -17.24 -0.75 -10.44
N ASN A 62 -17.94 -0.43 -9.36
CA ASN A 62 -17.32 -0.25 -8.05
C ASN A 62 -16.86 -1.56 -7.42
N LEU A 63 -17.56 -2.64 -7.70
CA LEU A 63 -17.10 -3.98 -7.34
C LEU A 63 -15.74 -4.29 -8.01
N ALA A 64 -15.63 -3.99 -9.31
CA ALA A 64 -14.39 -4.17 -10.06
C ALA A 64 -13.25 -3.31 -9.52
N TRP A 65 -13.50 -2.04 -9.22
CA TRP A 65 -12.52 -1.13 -8.60
C TRP A 65 -12.05 -1.63 -7.24
N GLY A 66 -12.96 -2.03 -6.36
CA GLY A 66 -12.59 -2.56 -5.06
C GLY A 66 -11.68 -3.80 -5.17
N ILE A 67 -11.93 -4.68 -6.15
CA ILE A 67 -11.05 -5.83 -6.42
C ILE A 67 -9.68 -5.37 -6.91
N ILE A 68 -9.64 -4.40 -7.84
CA ILE A 68 -8.40 -3.87 -8.39
C ILE A 68 -7.55 -3.25 -7.27
N ASP A 69 -8.13 -2.42 -6.42
CA ASP A 69 -7.42 -1.76 -5.31
C ASP A 69 -6.88 -2.78 -4.30
N ALA A 70 -7.66 -3.81 -3.97
CA ALA A 70 -7.21 -4.90 -3.13
C ALA A 70 -6.00 -5.64 -3.73
N VAL A 71 -6.02 -5.88 -5.05
CA VAL A 71 -4.90 -6.51 -5.77
C VAL A 71 -3.68 -5.59 -5.81
N PHE A 72 -3.86 -4.31 -6.11
CA PHE A 72 -2.75 -3.34 -6.09
C PHE A 72 -2.10 -3.22 -4.71
N TYR A 73 -2.90 -3.21 -3.64
CA TYR A 73 -2.36 -3.25 -2.29
C TYR A 73 -1.45 -4.46 -2.05
N LEU A 74 -1.90 -5.66 -2.45
CA LEU A 74 -1.11 -6.88 -2.31
C LEU A 74 0.17 -6.82 -3.15
N MET A 75 0.08 -6.34 -4.38
CA MET A 75 1.24 -6.17 -5.27
C MET A 75 2.24 -5.16 -4.70
N SER A 76 1.78 -4.01 -4.24
CA SER A 76 2.62 -2.99 -3.61
C SER A 76 3.34 -3.54 -2.37
N THR A 77 2.63 -4.32 -1.55
CA THR A 77 3.20 -4.99 -0.37
C THR A 77 4.30 -5.99 -0.75
N ILE A 78 4.07 -6.80 -1.80
CA ILE A 78 5.09 -7.75 -2.32
C ILE A 78 6.32 -7.00 -2.81
N PHE A 79 6.11 -5.96 -3.62
CA PHE A 79 7.17 -5.16 -4.21
C PHE A 79 8.03 -4.48 -3.13
N SER A 80 7.39 -3.79 -2.21
CA SER A 80 8.07 -3.07 -1.12
C SER A 80 8.90 -4.01 -0.23
N ARG A 81 8.32 -5.15 0.17
CA ARG A 81 9.04 -6.14 0.99
C ARG A 81 10.13 -6.85 0.21
N GLY A 82 9.88 -7.19 -1.06
CA GLY A 82 10.86 -7.82 -1.94
C GLY A 82 12.06 -6.91 -2.20
N HIS A 83 11.80 -5.62 -2.43
CA HIS A 83 12.83 -4.61 -2.60
C HIS A 83 13.72 -4.50 -1.36
N GLY A 84 13.13 -4.34 -0.17
CA GLY A 84 13.87 -4.27 1.09
C GLY A 84 14.74 -5.50 1.36
N LEU A 85 14.24 -6.70 1.03
CA LEU A 85 15.04 -7.93 1.12
C LEU A 85 16.20 -7.96 0.14
N SER A 86 15.99 -7.46 -1.09
CA SER A 86 17.03 -7.37 -2.12
C SER A 86 18.15 -6.43 -1.70
N VAL A 87 17.79 -5.25 -1.18
CA VAL A 87 18.75 -4.26 -0.66
C VAL A 87 19.57 -4.86 0.49
N LEU A 88 18.92 -5.49 1.46
CA LEU A 88 19.60 -6.12 2.59
C LEU A 88 20.54 -7.24 2.13
N LYS A 89 20.16 -8.03 1.12
CA LYS A 89 21.01 -9.05 0.53
C LYS A 89 22.23 -8.42 -0.17
N LYS A 90 22.04 -7.34 -0.91
CA LYS A 90 23.14 -6.60 -1.56
C LYS A 90 24.12 -6.05 -0.52
N LEU A 91 23.62 -5.42 0.57
CA LEU A 91 24.45 -4.90 1.65
C LEU A 91 25.32 -6.01 2.29
N LYS A 92 24.75 -7.19 2.56
CA LYS A 92 25.51 -8.33 3.11
C LYS A 92 26.58 -8.87 2.17
N LEU A 93 26.41 -8.74 0.87
CA LEU A 93 27.37 -9.21 -0.12
C LEU A 93 28.45 -8.16 -0.42
N THR A 94 28.18 -6.89 -0.18
CA THR A 94 29.10 -5.78 -0.45
C THR A 94 30.11 -5.68 0.68
N LYS A 95 31.40 -5.83 0.33
CA LYS A 95 32.54 -5.73 1.29
C LYS A 95 33.09 -4.31 1.37
N ASP A 96 32.80 -3.48 0.40
CA ASP A 96 33.29 -2.11 0.34
C ASP A 96 32.38 -1.16 1.09
N LYS A 97 32.96 -0.45 2.09
CA LYS A 97 32.21 0.49 2.96
C LYS A 97 31.59 1.65 2.20
N GLU A 98 32.28 2.17 1.19
CA GLU A 98 31.80 3.33 0.42
C GLU A 98 30.60 2.93 -0.44
N THR A 99 30.67 1.80 -1.13
CA THR A 99 29.56 1.26 -1.91
C THR A 99 28.35 0.93 -1.03
N SER A 100 28.54 0.35 0.16
CA SER A 100 27.46 0.08 1.11
C SER A 100 26.80 1.36 1.62
N ARG A 101 27.60 2.39 1.91
CA ARG A 101 27.10 3.71 2.35
C ARG A 101 26.26 4.38 1.27
N ASN A 102 26.71 4.36 0.03
CA ASN A 102 25.97 4.94 -1.10
C ASN A 102 24.66 4.18 -1.33
N LEU A 103 24.68 2.85 -1.28
CA LEU A 103 23.50 2.02 -1.41
C LEU A 103 22.46 2.32 -0.30
N LEU A 104 22.91 2.53 0.94
CA LEU A 104 22.02 2.93 2.03
C LEU A 104 21.47 4.35 1.85
N LYS A 105 22.29 5.29 1.37
CA LYS A 105 21.84 6.65 1.11
C LYS A 105 20.76 6.72 0.02
N ASP A 106 20.90 5.92 -1.02
CA ASP A 106 19.93 5.86 -2.13
C ASP A 106 18.56 5.33 -1.68
N GLU A 107 18.55 4.48 -0.63
CA GLU A 107 17.31 3.92 -0.06
C GLU A 107 16.71 4.78 1.07
N MET A 108 17.42 5.80 1.52
CA MET A 108 16.94 6.70 2.57
C MET A 108 16.18 7.89 2.00
N PRO A 109 15.15 8.39 2.71
CA PRO A 109 14.56 9.69 2.38
C PRO A 109 15.61 10.79 2.34
N LEU A 110 15.47 11.72 1.40
CA LEU A 110 16.42 12.82 1.15
C LEU A 110 16.78 13.60 2.46
N PHE A 111 15.81 13.84 3.31
CA PHE A 111 16.02 14.54 4.57
C PHE A 111 16.89 13.75 5.54
N MET A 112 16.76 12.40 5.58
CA MET A 112 17.59 11.55 6.44
C MET A 112 19.03 11.48 5.93
N SER A 113 19.22 11.36 4.63
CA SER A 113 20.56 11.34 4.02
C SER A 113 21.30 12.67 4.18
N ALA A 114 20.57 13.79 4.33
CA ALA A 114 21.14 15.11 4.57
C ALA A 114 21.53 15.37 6.04
N ILE A 115 20.84 14.72 6.99
CA ILE A 115 21.06 14.93 8.43
C ILE A 115 22.10 13.96 9.00
N LEU A 116 22.09 12.70 8.53
CA LEU A 116 22.98 11.66 9.06
C LEU A 116 24.42 11.87 8.63
N LYS A 117 25.32 11.80 9.61
CA LYS A 117 26.76 11.80 9.35
C LYS A 117 27.20 10.47 8.73
N PRO A 118 28.29 10.46 7.95
CA PRO A 118 28.83 9.23 7.36
C PRO A 118 29.05 8.10 8.37
N GLU A 119 29.50 8.42 9.57
CA GLU A 119 29.74 7.48 10.67
C GLU A 119 28.43 6.82 11.18
N GLU A 120 27.35 7.57 11.20
CA GLU A 120 26.03 7.06 11.63
C GLU A 120 25.45 6.09 10.59
N ILE A 121 25.68 6.37 9.30
CA ILE A 121 25.30 5.48 8.21
C ILE A 121 26.12 4.18 8.25
N ASP A 122 27.42 4.28 8.56
CA ASP A 122 28.28 3.10 8.72
C ASP A 122 27.81 2.23 9.90
N ASN A 123 27.46 2.85 11.02
CA ASN A 123 26.90 2.14 12.18
C ASN A 123 25.58 1.44 11.86
N LEU A 124 24.72 2.07 11.04
CA LEU A 124 23.48 1.46 10.56
C LEU A 124 23.77 0.26 9.66
N ASN A 125 24.75 0.39 8.76
CA ASN A 125 25.17 -0.69 7.88
C ASN A 125 25.68 -1.90 8.67
N GLU A 126 26.56 -1.69 9.65
CA GLU A 126 27.07 -2.75 10.51
C GLU A 126 25.94 -3.49 11.23
N ARG A 127 24.99 -2.76 11.82
CA ARG A 127 23.81 -3.36 12.46
C ARG A 127 22.91 -4.13 11.50
N LEU A 128 22.75 -3.66 10.26
CA LEU A 128 21.95 -4.35 9.25
C LEU A 128 22.63 -5.64 8.76
N VAL A 129 23.95 -5.62 8.64
CA VAL A 129 24.74 -6.79 8.22
C VAL A 129 24.79 -7.86 9.33
N GLU A 130 24.86 -7.43 10.60
CA GLU A 130 24.86 -8.31 11.78
C GLU A 130 23.51 -9.00 12.03
N LEU A 131 22.42 -8.59 11.38
CA LEU A 131 21.15 -9.30 11.50
C LEU A 131 21.33 -10.76 11.07
N GLU A 132 21.27 -11.68 12.03
CA GLU A 132 21.59 -13.11 11.86
C GLU A 132 20.74 -13.81 10.80
N SER A 133 19.52 -13.37 10.59
CA SER A 133 18.63 -13.97 9.60
C SER A 133 17.91 -12.90 8.75
N LEU A 134 18.03 -13.05 7.44
CA LEU A 134 17.04 -12.45 6.55
C LEU A 134 15.67 -12.97 6.98
N PRO A 135 14.64 -12.11 7.08
CA PRO A 135 13.32 -12.59 7.40
C PRO A 135 12.84 -13.54 6.29
N THR A 136 13.02 -14.84 6.53
CA THR A 136 12.56 -15.91 5.64
C THR A 136 11.03 -16.09 5.67
N LYS A 137 10.32 -15.25 6.44
CA LYS A 137 8.86 -15.28 6.53
C LYS A 137 8.23 -14.92 5.20
N LYS A 138 7.11 -15.59 4.92
CA LYS A 138 6.25 -15.40 3.77
C LYS A 138 6.13 -13.90 3.43
N ILE A 139 6.42 -13.55 2.20
CA ILE A 139 6.33 -12.17 1.67
C ILE A 139 4.91 -11.61 1.90
N ILE A 140 3.90 -12.48 1.82
CA ILE A 140 2.50 -12.17 2.14
C ILE A 140 2.06 -12.94 3.38
N SER A 141 1.34 -12.27 4.26
CA SER A 141 0.77 -12.76 5.51
C SER A 141 -0.76 -12.74 5.45
N SER A 142 -1.44 -13.50 6.31
CA SER A 142 -2.90 -13.44 6.46
C SER A 142 -3.42 -12.05 6.87
N VAL A 143 -2.57 -11.24 7.52
CA VAL A 143 -2.89 -9.83 7.85
C VAL A 143 -3.01 -8.98 6.59
N ASP A 144 -2.16 -9.24 5.59
CA ASP A 144 -2.18 -8.49 4.33
C ASP A 144 -3.46 -8.79 3.53
N PHE A 145 -3.93 -10.05 3.54
CA PHE A 145 -5.21 -10.40 2.93
C PHE A 145 -6.40 -9.76 3.63
N ARG A 146 -6.37 -9.65 4.97
CA ARG A 146 -7.41 -8.93 5.72
C ARG A 146 -7.41 -7.44 5.37
N ALA A 147 -6.24 -6.82 5.27
CA ALA A 147 -6.11 -5.43 4.85
C ALA A 147 -6.64 -5.22 3.43
N ALA A 148 -6.27 -6.07 2.48
CA ALA A 148 -6.79 -6.05 1.11
C ALA A 148 -8.33 -6.19 1.07
N PHE A 149 -8.88 -7.09 1.87
CA PHE A 149 -10.33 -7.26 1.97
C PHE A 149 -11.03 -6.04 2.58
N LEU A 150 -10.42 -5.39 3.58
CA LEU A 150 -10.96 -4.16 4.16
C LEU A 150 -10.92 -2.99 3.17
N ILE A 151 -9.89 -2.91 2.33
CA ILE A 151 -9.80 -1.92 1.23
C ILE A 151 -10.94 -2.17 0.24
N PHE A 152 -11.11 -3.42 -0.20
CA PHE A 152 -12.22 -3.80 -1.07
C PHE A 152 -13.58 -3.36 -0.48
N LEU A 153 -13.84 -3.68 0.80
CA LEU A 153 -15.08 -3.31 1.46
C LEU A 153 -15.25 -1.79 1.57
N LEU A 154 -14.17 -1.06 1.86
CA LEU A 154 -14.20 0.40 1.96
C LEU A 154 -14.63 1.02 0.62
N VAL A 155 -13.96 0.65 -0.47
CA VAL A 155 -14.24 1.16 -1.82
C VAL A 155 -15.65 0.77 -2.25
N PHE A 156 -16.05 -0.48 -2.08
CA PHE A 156 -17.38 -0.94 -2.43
C PHE A 156 -18.48 -0.24 -1.61
N SER A 157 -18.27 -0.05 -0.30
CA SER A 157 -19.27 0.53 0.59
C SER A 157 -19.46 2.03 0.40
N CYS A 158 -18.46 2.77 -0.09
CA CYS A 158 -18.56 4.22 -0.29
C CYS A 158 -19.58 4.61 -1.36
N THR A 159 -20.04 3.67 -2.20
CA THR A 159 -21.07 3.93 -3.23
C THR A 159 -22.48 3.95 -2.67
N PHE A 160 -22.77 3.22 -1.59
CA PHE A 160 -24.13 3.08 -1.09
C PHE A 160 -24.77 4.41 -0.67
N PRO A 161 -24.08 5.33 0.05
CA PRO A 161 -24.67 6.61 0.42
C PRO A 161 -25.11 7.46 -0.79
N VAL A 162 -24.45 7.30 -1.93
CA VAL A 162 -24.77 8.05 -3.17
C VAL A 162 -25.87 7.37 -3.96
N ALA A 163 -25.93 6.03 -3.94
CA ALA A 163 -26.94 5.26 -4.68
C ALA A 163 -28.30 5.18 -3.97
N LEU A 164 -28.33 5.28 -2.61
CA LEU A 164 -29.55 5.14 -1.80
C LEU A 164 -30.70 6.11 -2.13
N PRO A 165 -30.46 7.39 -2.53
CA PRO A 165 -31.57 8.33 -2.85
C PRO A 165 -32.29 8.01 -4.15
N PHE A 166 -31.77 7.15 -5.00
CA PHE A 166 -32.32 6.78 -6.32
C PHE A 166 -32.96 5.39 -6.29
#